data_3d91ad9ee07d48e8ecdc1f28d54b8884
#
_entry.id   3d91ad9ee07d48e8ecdc1f28d54b8884
#
_cell.length_a   1.000
_cell.length_b   1.000
_cell.length_c   1.000
_cell.angle_alpha   90.00
_cell.angle_beta   90.00
_cell.angle_gamma   90.00
#
_symmetry.space_group_name_H-M   'P 1'
#
loop_
_entity.id
_entity.type
_entity.pdbx_description
1 polymer ?
#
loop_
_entity_poly.entity_id
_entity_poly.type
_entity_poly.pdbx_seq_one_letter_code
_entity_poly.pdbx_strand_id
1 'polypeptide(L)'
;MRASMKVAKLDFFTMKSQLFSYLSLAAAVLMFGFMGSSVTVLCITGAWFVALQASSIFAIQEKNNLDHLYGSVSVGLNDIVLGRYIFMYVNYLITFLAVIALYFGFAFYRNAAISIQDIMFGFSLSFLVFSAITGIQMPLYFKMGYTKAKMWSLISFVAVMAFVLIPSFVSALSGIVKSLQSYTIVLTLGGIAAGSMIQFISYRIAVVLYLKRK
;
A
#
# COMPACT_ATOMS: atom_id res chain seq x y z
N MET A 1 12.92 -8.97 21.58
CA MET A 1 12.16 -8.63 20.37
C MET A 1 11.14 -7.55 20.78
N ARG A 2 11.12 -6.38 20.13
CA ARG A 2 10.21 -5.27 20.48
C ARG A 2 8.74 -5.72 20.35
N ALA A 3 7.84 -5.25 21.22
CA ALA A 3 6.43 -5.63 21.21
C ALA A 3 5.78 -5.38 19.84
N SER A 4 6.11 -4.28 19.18
CA SER A 4 5.67 -3.94 17.84
C SER A 4 5.98 -5.01 16.78
N MET A 5 7.16 -5.65 16.85
CA MET A 5 7.50 -6.76 15.93
C MET A 5 6.68 -8.01 16.18
N LYS A 6 6.30 -8.29 17.44
CA LYS A 6 5.41 -9.42 17.76
C LYS A 6 4.01 -9.19 17.18
N VAL A 7 3.51 -7.95 17.22
CA VAL A 7 2.23 -7.58 16.61
C VAL A 7 2.29 -7.74 15.09
N ALA A 8 3.33 -7.23 14.43
CA ALA A 8 3.50 -7.38 12.99
C ALA A 8 3.56 -8.86 12.57
N LYS A 9 4.25 -9.70 13.35
CA LYS A 9 4.32 -11.15 13.12
C LYS A 9 2.95 -11.82 13.29
N LEU A 10 2.16 -11.41 14.28
CA LEU A 10 0.79 -11.89 14.48
C LEU A 10 -0.08 -11.55 13.27
N ASP A 11 -0.04 -10.29 12.80
CA ASP A 11 -0.78 -9.85 11.63
C ASP A 11 -0.39 -10.67 10.39
N PHE A 12 0.89 -11.02 10.24
CA PHE A 12 1.36 -11.85 9.14
C PHE A 12 0.77 -13.28 9.19
N PHE A 13 0.72 -13.89 10.37
CA PHE A 13 0.08 -15.20 10.55
C PHE A 13 -1.42 -15.15 10.33
N THR A 14 -2.07 -14.08 10.77
CA THR A 14 -3.51 -13.87 10.60
C THR A 14 -3.88 -13.73 9.13
N MET A 15 -3.03 -13.04 8.35
CA MET A 15 -3.23 -12.88 6.90
C MET A 15 -2.94 -14.15 6.09
N LYS A 16 -2.35 -15.18 6.70
CA LYS A 16 -2.15 -16.47 6.03
C LYS A 16 -3.47 -17.09 5.52
N SER A 17 -4.57 -16.84 6.20
CA SER A 17 -5.91 -17.28 5.75
C SER A 17 -6.39 -16.55 4.49
N GLN A 18 -5.77 -15.42 4.13
CA GLN A 18 -6.11 -14.59 2.97
C GLN A 18 -5.14 -14.77 1.79
N LEU A 19 -4.31 -15.81 1.80
CA LEU A 19 -3.37 -16.08 0.70
C LEU A 19 -4.08 -16.21 -0.65
N PHE A 20 -5.35 -16.64 -0.66
CA PHE A 20 -6.17 -16.71 -1.86
C PHE A 20 -6.36 -15.32 -2.54
N SER A 21 -6.37 -14.25 -1.75
CA SER A 21 -6.45 -12.88 -2.30
C SER A 21 -5.21 -12.50 -3.12
N TYR A 22 -4.02 -13.04 -2.78
CA TYR A 22 -2.81 -12.80 -3.58
C TYR A 22 -2.86 -13.49 -4.95
N LEU A 23 -3.69 -14.51 -5.10
CA LEU A 23 -3.94 -15.14 -6.41
C LEU A 23 -4.65 -14.17 -7.36
N SER A 24 -5.59 -13.36 -6.86
CA SER A 24 -6.27 -12.34 -7.65
C SER A 24 -5.31 -11.21 -8.06
N LEU A 25 -4.36 -10.84 -7.19
CA LEU A 25 -3.30 -9.91 -7.56
C LEU A 25 -2.43 -10.48 -8.68
N ALA A 26 -1.98 -11.73 -8.53
CA ALA A 26 -1.16 -12.39 -9.54
C ALA A 26 -1.90 -12.42 -10.88
N ALA A 27 -3.19 -12.78 -10.89
CA ALA A 27 -4.02 -12.78 -12.10
C ALA A 27 -4.12 -11.38 -12.73
N ALA A 28 -4.33 -10.33 -11.95
CA ALA A 28 -4.40 -8.95 -12.45
C ALA A 28 -3.05 -8.49 -13.03
N VAL A 29 -1.95 -8.76 -12.35
CA VAL A 29 -0.59 -8.41 -12.83
C VAL A 29 -0.26 -9.17 -14.10
N LEU A 30 -0.63 -10.48 -14.18
CA LEU A 30 -0.44 -11.27 -15.39
C LEU A 30 -1.26 -10.70 -16.56
N MET A 31 -2.53 -10.37 -16.32
CA MET A 31 -3.40 -9.80 -17.36
C MET A 31 -2.80 -8.49 -17.92
N PHE A 32 -2.46 -7.53 -17.04
CA PHE A 32 -1.83 -6.27 -17.48
C PHE A 32 -0.45 -6.50 -18.11
N GLY A 33 0.33 -7.45 -17.59
CA GLY A 33 1.61 -7.84 -18.15
C GLY A 33 1.46 -8.37 -19.59
N PHE A 34 0.50 -9.26 -19.86
CA PHE A 34 0.21 -9.74 -21.21
C PHE A 34 -0.32 -8.66 -22.16
N MET A 35 -1.03 -7.66 -21.65
CA MET A 35 -1.47 -6.50 -22.43
C MET A 35 -0.32 -5.53 -22.80
N GLY A 36 0.87 -5.72 -22.27
CA GLY A 36 2.02 -4.86 -22.57
C GLY A 36 2.10 -3.59 -21.74
N SER A 37 1.45 -3.59 -20.57
CA SER A 37 1.50 -2.44 -19.67
C SER A 37 2.91 -2.14 -19.18
N SER A 38 3.19 -0.86 -18.92
CA SER A 38 4.48 -0.41 -18.38
C SER A 38 4.70 -0.95 -16.95
N VAL A 39 5.96 -1.06 -16.55
CA VAL A 39 6.33 -1.47 -15.17
C VAL A 39 5.65 -0.61 -14.11
N THR A 40 5.50 0.68 -14.37
CA THR A 40 4.82 1.64 -13.47
C THR A 40 3.37 1.24 -13.20
N VAL A 41 2.62 0.85 -14.23
CA VAL A 41 1.22 0.39 -14.09
C VAL A 41 1.16 -0.88 -13.25
N LEU A 42 2.07 -1.84 -13.50
CA LEU A 42 2.13 -3.07 -12.71
C LEU A 42 2.43 -2.80 -11.23
N CYS A 43 3.39 -1.90 -10.94
CA CYS A 43 3.73 -1.50 -9.57
C CYS A 43 2.56 -0.80 -8.86
N ILE A 44 1.84 0.11 -9.55
CA ILE A 44 0.65 0.78 -9.01
C ILE A 44 -0.46 -0.24 -8.71
N THR A 45 -0.68 -1.21 -9.58
CA THR A 45 -1.64 -2.29 -9.35
C THR A 45 -1.31 -3.08 -8.07
N GLY A 46 -0.04 -3.41 -7.86
CA GLY A 46 0.43 -4.04 -6.63
C GLY A 46 0.17 -3.18 -5.39
N ALA A 47 0.47 -1.88 -5.48
CA ALA A 47 0.26 -0.92 -4.40
C ALA A 47 -1.23 -0.79 -4.00
N TRP A 48 -2.14 -0.73 -4.97
CA TRP A 48 -3.58 -0.72 -4.73
C TRP A 48 -4.05 -1.98 -4.02
N PHE A 49 -3.56 -3.12 -4.45
CA PHE A 49 -3.92 -4.39 -3.83
C PHE A 49 -3.49 -4.45 -2.36
N VAL A 50 -2.26 -4.03 -2.04
CA VAL A 50 -1.79 -3.98 -0.64
C VAL A 50 -2.61 -3.00 0.19
N ALA A 51 -2.98 -1.85 -0.37
CA ALA A 51 -3.84 -0.88 0.31
C ALA A 51 -5.24 -1.46 0.61
N LEU A 52 -5.83 -2.24 -0.30
CA LEU A 52 -7.09 -2.95 -0.05
C LEU A 52 -6.94 -4.01 1.06
N GLN A 53 -5.80 -4.69 1.13
CA GLN A 53 -5.50 -5.67 2.17
C GLN A 53 -5.44 -5.05 3.58
N ALA A 54 -5.15 -3.75 3.70
CA ALA A 54 -5.17 -3.07 4.99
C ALA A 54 -6.51 -3.25 5.71
N SER A 55 -7.62 -3.20 4.97
CA SER A 55 -8.96 -3.39 5.51
C SER A 55 -9.18 -4.78 6.10
N SER A 56 -8.59 -5.81 5.49
CA SER A 56 -8.76 -7.21 5.91
C SER A 56 -8.19 -7.49 7.30
N ILE A 57 -7.07 -6.84 7.65
CA ILE A 57 -6.46 -6.99 8.98
C ILE A 57 -7.41 -6.49 10.07
N PHE A 58 -8.02 -5.32 9.84
CA PHE A 58 -8.96 -4.75 10.80
C PHE A 58 -10.28 -5.52 10.85
N ALA A 59 -10.73 -6.09 9.72
CA ALA A 59 -11.88 -6.99 9.67
C ALA A 59 -11.66 -8.24 10.53
N ILE A 60 -10.50 -8.88 10.40
CA ILE A 60 -10.14 -10.07 11.18
C ILE A 60 -9.99 -9.73 12.67
N GLN A 61 -9.39 -8.58 12.99
CA GLN A 61 -9.27 -8.09 14.36
C GLN A 61 -10.64 -7.93 15.02
N GLU A 62 -11.57 -7.25 14.35
CA GLU A 62 -12.89 -7.00 14.87
C GLU A 62 -13.68 -8.30 15.00
N LYS A 63 -13.61 -9.18 14.00
CA LYS A 63 -14.27 -10.50 14.02
C LYS A 63 -13.79 -11.39 15.17
N ASN A 64 -12.50 -11.36 15.49
CA ASN A 64 -11.89 -12.21 16.51
C ASN A 64 -11.70 -11.49 17.86
N ASN A 65 -12.26 -10.28 18.04
CA ASN A 65 -12.14 -9.49 19.27
C ASN A 65 -10.68 -9.34 19.78
N LEU A 66 -9.70 -9.20 18.86
CA LEU A 66 -8.29 -9.12 19.23
C LEU A 66 -7.95 -7.89 20.10
N ASP A 67 -8.80 -6.88 20.14
CA ASP A 67 -8.66 -5.73 21.04
C ASP A 67 -8.67 -6.15 22.52
N HIS A 68 -9.49 -7.15 22.87
CA HIS A 68 -9.50 -7.72 24.24
C HIS A 68 -8.20 -8.49 24.54
N LEU A 69 -7.70 -9.24 23.55
CA LEU A 69 -6.42 -9.95 23.68
C LEU A 69 -5.26 -8.98 23.91
N TYR A 70 -5.19 -7.89 23.16
CA TYR A 70 -4.16 -6.87 23.35
C TYR A 70 -4.26 -6.18 24.71
N GLY A 71 -5.47 -6.02 25.25
CA GLY A 71 -5.68 -5.48 26.60
C GLY A 71 -5.17 -6.40 27.70
N SER A 72 -5.33 -7.73 27.54
CA SER A 72 -4.89 -8.73 28.53
C SER A 72 -3.36 -8.93 28.55
N VAL A 73 -2.67 -8.69 27.43
CA VAL A 73 -1.21 -8.95 27.28
C VAL A 73 -0.37 -7.71 27.59
N SER A 74 -0.93 -6.61 28.09
CA SER A 74 -0.21 -5.36 28.42
C SER A 74 0.68 -4.83 27.30
N VAL A 75 0.26 -4.97 26.02
CA VAL A 75 0.97 -4.40 24.88
C VAL A 75 0.65 -2.91 24.78
N GLY A 76 1.68 -2.08 24.69
CA GLY A 76 1.50 -0.64 24.53
C GLY A 76 0.73 -0.28 23.26
N LEU A 77 -0.19 0.70 23.35
CA LEU A 77 -1.00 1.11 22.19
C LEU A 77 -0.14 1.58 21.02
N ASN A 78 0.96 2.28 21.32
CA ASN A 78 1.94 2.71 20.30
C ASN A 78 2.57 1.51 19.58
N ASP A 79 2.85 0.41 20.31
CA ASP A 79 3.44 -0.79 19.73
C ASP A 79 2.44 -1.51 18.81
N ILE A 80 1.15 -1.48 19.12
CA ILE A 80 0.10 -2.05 18.27
C ILE A 80 0.02 -1.27 16.95
N VAL A 81 -0.05 0.06 17.04
CA VAL A 81 -0.10 0.91 15.84
C VAL A 81 1.16 0.73 15.00
N LEU A 82 2.35 0.82 15.62
CA LEU A 82 3.62 0.68 14.93
C LEU A 82 3.75 -0.71 14.27
N GLY A 83 3.35 -1.77 14.97
CA GLY A 83 3.40 -3.14 14.43
C GLY A 83 2.59 -3.29 13.14
N ARG A 84 1.42 -2.65 13.06
CA ARG A 84 0.58 -2.66 11.85
C ARG A 84 1.18 -1.87 10.71
N TYR A 85 1.75 -0.70 10.98
CA TYR A 85 2.46 0.05 9.94
C TYR A 85 3.65 -0.75 9.41
N ILE A 86 4.45 -1.38 10.28
CA ILE A 86 5.55 -2.27 9.88
C ILE A 86 5.03 -3.41 9.00
N PHE A 87 3.94 -4.07 9.40
CA PHE A 87 3.32 -5.13 8.60
C PHE A 87 2.95 -4.64 7.20
N MET A 88 2.28 -3.48 7.10
CA MET A 88 1.87 -2.91 5.81
C MET A 88 3.06 -2.57 4.91
N TYR A 89 4.14 -2.03 5.48
CA TYR A 89 5.37 -1.77 4.74
C TYR A 89 6.03 -3.05 4.22
N VAL A 90 6.14 -4.07 5.08
CA VAL A 90 6.72 -5.36 4.69
C VAL A 90 5.88 -6.01 3.59
N ASN A 91 4.56 -5.98 3.72
CA ASN A 91 3.65 -6.51 2.71
C ASN A 91 3.78 -5.76 1.38
N TYR A 92 3.89 -4.42 1.42
CA TYR A 92 4.13 -3.62 0.21
C TYR A 92 5.45 -4.00 -0.46
N LEU A 93 6.55 -4.11 0.30
CA LEU A 93 7.85 -4.48 -0.26
C LEU A 93 7.85 -5.88 -0.89
N ILE A 94 7.24 -6.86 -0.22
CA ILE A 94 7.10 -8.23 -0.75
C ILE A 94 6.31 -8.20 -2.06
N THR A 95 5.18 -7.48 -2.08
CA THR A 95 4.34 -7.35 -3.27
C THR A 95 5.08 -6.66 -4.41
N PHE A 96 5.80 -5.57 -4.11
CA PHE A 96 6.60 -4.87 -5.11
C PHE A 96 7.66 -5.79 -5.72
N LEU A 97 8.41 -6.53 -4.90
CA LEU A 97 9.42 -7.48 -5.39
C LEU A 97 8.79 -8.59 -6.24
N ALA A 98 7.62 -9.11 -5.86
CA ALA A 98 6.89 -10.09 -6.65
C ALA A 98 6.46 -9.53 -8.02
N VAL A 99 5.94 -8.30 -8.05
CA VAL A 99 5.55 -7.62 -9.30
C VAL A 99 6.75 -7.40 -10.20
N ILE A 100 7.89 -6.97 -9.65
CA ILE A 100 9.13 -6.78 -10.43
C ILE A 100 9.64 -8.12 -10.98
N ALA A 101 9.58 -9.20 -10.20
CA ALA A 101 9.97 -10.52 -10.67
C ALA A 101 9.10 -10.98 -11.86
N LEU A 102 7.78 -10.73 -11.81
CA LEU A 102 6.87 -11.00 -12.94
C LEU A 102 7.19 -10.10 -14.14
N TYR A 103 7.49 -8.83 -13.91
CA TYR A 103 7.88 -7.91 -14.99
C TYR A 103 9.15 -8.38 -15.71
N PHE A 104 10.17 -8.85 -14.99
CA PHE A 104 11.36 -9.44 -15.62
C PHE A 104 11.01 -10.67 -16.48
N GLY A 105 10.08 -11.53 -16.02
CA GLY A 105 9.58 -12.65 -16.81
C GLY A 105 8.94 -12.19 -18.12
N PHE A 106 8.12 -11.13 -18.09
CA PHE A 106 7.51 -10.57 -19.30
C PHE A 106 8.53 -9.88 -20.22
N ALA A 107 9.49 -9.15 -19.65
CA ALA A 107 10.54 -8.49 -20.42
C ALA A 107 11.40 -9.53 -21.17
N PHE A 108 11.76 -10.63 -20.51
CA PHE A 108 12.47 -11.74 -21.10
C PHE A 108 11.67 -12.40 -22.24
N TYR A 109 10.38 -12.68 -22.00
CA TYR A 109 9.51 -13.29 -23.01
C TYR A 109 9.36 -12.42 -24.26
N ARG A 110 9.35 -11.10 -24.11
CA ARG A 110 9.17 -10.13 -25.21
C ARG A 110 10.46 -9.60 -25.82
N ASN A 111 11.62 -10.02 -25.32
CA ASN A 111 12.92 -9.44 -25.64
C ASN A 111 12.94 -7.91 -25.51
N ALA A 112 12.24 -7.38 -24.48
CA ALA A 112 12.15 -5.97 -24.21
C ALA A 112 13.34 -5.49 -23.38
N ALA A 113 13.86 -4.29 -23.67
CA ALA A 113 14.91 -3.69 -22.86
C ALA A 113 14.37 -3.32 -21.48
N ILE A 114 15.13 -3.65 -20.42
CA ILE A 114 14.80 -3.32 -19.05
C ILE A 114 15.47 -2.01 -18.69
N SER A 115 14.66 -1.02 -18.31
CA SER A 115 15.13 0.29 -17.84
C SER A 115 15.08 0.33 -16.31
N ILE A 116 16.23 0.51 -15.68
CA ILE A 116 16.31 0.70 -14.22
C ILE A 116 15.59 1.99 -13.79
N GLN A 117 15.65 3.03 -14.64
CA GLN A 117 14.99 4.30 -14.37
C GLN A 117 13.47 4.13 -14.27
N ASP A 118 12.86 3.33 -15.17
CA ASP A 118 11.42 3.06 -15.13
C ASP A 118 11.01 2.24 -13.89
N ILE A 119 11.87 1.33 -13.45
CA ILE A 119 11.64 0.57 -12.21
C ILE A 119 11.69 1.50 -10.98
N MET A 120 12.69 2.38 -10.90
CA MET A 120 12.81 3.34 -9.79
C MET A 120 11.63 4.32 -9.76
N PHE A 121 11.22 4.80 -10.92
CA PHE A 121 10.05 5.68 -11.04
C PHE A 121 8.76 4.93 -10.67
N GLY A 122 8.60 3.69 -11.13
CA GLY A 122 7.49 2.81 -10.77
C GLY A 122 7.43 2.55 -9.25
N PHE A 123 8.58 2.33 -8.60
CA PHE A 123 8.66 2.22 -7.14
C PHE A 123 8.16 3.49 -6.44
N SER A 124 8.68 4.63 -6.84
CA SER A 124 8.32 5.91 -6.23
C SER A 124 6.83 6.23 -6.36
N LEU A 125 6.28 6.10 -7.56
CA LEU A 125 4.86 6.35 -7.81
C LEU A 125 3.96 5.37 -7.07
N SER A 126 4.28 4.08 -7.13
CA SER A 126 3.50 3.06 -6.41
C SER A 126 3.58 3.24 -4.90
N PHE A 127 4.74 3.62 -4.36
CA PHE A 127 4.91 3.93 -2.94
C PHE A 127 4.10 5.17 -2.52
N LEU A 128 4.06 6.20 -3.36
CA LEU A 128 3.27 7.40 -3.11
C LEU A 128 1.77 7.07 -3.10
N VAL A 129 1.29 6.29 -4.07
CA VAL A 129 -0.10 5.82 -4.12
C VAL A 129 -0.46 4.96 -2.91
N PHE A 130 0.39 3.98 -2.57
CA PHE A 130 0.25 3.19 -1.35
C PHE A 130 0.16 4.07 -0.11
N SER A 131 1.07 5.04 0.01
CA SER A 131 1.13 5.94 1.16
C SER A 131 -0.08 6.87 1.25
N ALA A 132 -0.59 7.37 0.12
CA ALA A 132 -1.78 8.22 0.09
C ALA A 132 -3.02 7.45 0.56
N ILE A 133 -3.23 6.23 0.07
CA ILE A 133 -4.40 5.42 0.43
C ILE A 133 -4.31 4.97 1.89
N THR A 134 -3.22 4.29 2.27
CA THR A 134 -3.06 3.75 3.62
C THR A 134 -2.90 4.87 4.66
N GLY A 135 -2.33 6.01 4.26
CA GLY A 135 -2.20 7.20 5.08
C GLY A 135 -3.52 7.76 5.59
N ILE A 136 -4.60 7.62 4.82
CA ILE A 136 -5.95 8.02 5.22
C ILE A 136 -6.67 6.84 5.90
N GLN A 137 -6.55 5.63 5.34
CA GLN A 137 -7.28 4.46 5.81
C GLN A 137 -6.88 4.03 7.22
N MET A 138 -5.59 3.96 7.53
CA MET A 138 -5.11 3.46 8.82
C MET A 138 -5.64 4.28 10.01
N PRO A 139 -5.53 5.63 10.04
CA PRO A 139 -6.12 6.43 11.12
C PRO A 139 -7.64 6.25 11.27
N LEU A 140 -8.37 6.09 10.15
CA LEU A 140 -9.82 5.85 10.19
C LEU A 140 -10.16 4.52 10.84
N TYR A 141 -9.44 3.44 10.50
CA TYR A 141 -9.64 2.14 11.13
C TYR A 141 -9.32 2.15 12.62
N PHE A 142 -8.24 2.81 13.04
CA PHE A 142 -7.90 2.94 14.46
C PHE A 142 -8.94 3.77 15.23
N LYS A 143 -9.49 4.82 14.62
CA LYS A 143 -10.52 5.68 15.24
C LYS A 143 -11.86 4.97 15.41
N MET A 144 -12.38 4.37 14.34
CA MET A 144 -13.77 3.94 14.27
C MET A 144 -13.96 2.41 14.27
N GLY A 145 -12.87 1.62 14.13
CA GLY A 145 -12.92 0.19 13.87
C GLY A 145 -13.28 -0.12 12.40
N TYR A 146 -13.29 -1.40 12.05
CA TYR A 146 -13.51 -1.82 10.67
C TYR A 146 -14.91 -1.50 10.15
N THR A 147 -15.94 -1.90 10.90
CA THR A 147 -17.33 -1.83 10.43
C THR A 147 -17.76 -0.39 10.08
N LYS A 148 -17.42 0.58 10.92
CA LYS A 148 -17.75 2.00 10.70
C LYS A 148 -16.81 2.68 9.70
N ALA A 149 -15.53 2.31 9.71
CA ALA A 149 -14.53 2.94 8.83
C ALA A 149 -14.56 2.42 7.39
N LYS A 150 -15.13 1.25 7.13
CA LYS A 150 -15.13 0.59 5.81
C LYS A 150 -15.61 1.52 4.69
N MET A 151 -16.72 2.21 4.90
CA MET A 151 -17.28 3.11 3.87
C MET A 151 -16.37 4.31 3.61
N TRP A 152 -15.86 4.95 4.66
CA TRP A 152 -14.93 6.08 4.54
C TRP A 152 -13.61 5.69 3.90
N SER A 153 -13.13 4.50 4.23
CA SER A 153 -11.93 3.91 3.62
C SER A 153 -12.11 3.67 2.12
N LEU A 154 -13.28 3.18 1.70
CA LEU A 154 -13.59 2.98 0.28
C LEU A 154 -13.62 4.30 -0.48
N ILE A 155 -14.22 5.34 0.08
CA ILE A 155 -14.24 6.68 -0.53
C ILE A 155 -12.83 7.21 -0.72
N SER A 156 -11.97 7.08 0.31
CA SER A 156 -10.56 7.49 0.22
C SER A 156 -9.80 6.74 -0.88
N PHE A 157 -10.05 5.44 -1.00
CA PHE A 157 -9.45 4.60 -2.05
C PHE A 157 -9.89 5.06 -3.44
N VAL A 158 -11.20 5.25 -3.65
CA VAL A 158 -11.75 5.70 -4.94
C VAL A 158 -11.25 7.10 -5.30
N ALA A 159 -11.15 8.02 -4.33
CA ALA A 159 -10.63 9.36 -4.55
C ALA A 159 -9.18 9.37 -5.03
N VAL A 160 -8.30 8.60 -4.38
CA VAL A 160 -6.89 8.47 -4.80
C VAL A 160 -6.79 7.78 -6.16
N MET A 161 -7.61 6.74 -6.40
CA MET A 161 -7.65 6.05 -7.68
C MET A 161 -8.07 7.01 -8.81
N ALA A 162 -9.13 7.78 -8.60
CA ALA A 162 -9.58 8.79 -9.56
C ALA A 162 -8.47 9.82 -9.86
N PHE A 163 -7.78 10.31 -8.83
CA PHE A 163 -6.68 11.27 -8.99
C PHE A 163 -5.53 10.70 -9.83
N VAL A 164 -5.18 9.42 -9.65
CA VAL A 164 -4.12 8.74 -10.42
C VAL A 164 -4.53 8.54 -11.88
N LEU A 165 -5.84 8.36 -12.15
CA LEU A 165 -6.35 8.14 -13.51
C LEU A 165 -6.61 9.43 -14.29
N ILE A 166 -6.83 10.56 -13.63
CA ILE A 166 -7.10 11.86 -14.29
C ILE A 166 -6.09 12.20 -15.40
N PRO A 167 -4.77 12.08 -15.21
CA PRO A 167 -3.79 12.38 -16.27
C PRO A 167 -3.95 11.55 -17.53
N SER A 168 -4.53 10.36 -17.43
CA SER A 168 -4.76 9.48 -18.59
C SER A 168 -5.92 9.96 -19.48
N PHE A 169 -6.85 10.74 -18.91
CA PHE A 169 -8.03 11.24 -19.61
C PHE A 169 -7.89 12.68 -20.10
N VAL A 170 -6.96 13.45 -19.55
CA VAL A 170 -6.76 14.87 -19.88
C VAL A 170 -5.49 15.03 -20.71
N SER A 171 -5.65 15.25 -22.01
CA SER A 171 -4.53 15.40 -22.97
C SER A 171 -3.55 16.52 -22.61
N ALA A 172 -4.03 17.61 -22.00
CA ALA A 172 -3.18 18.70 -21.52
C ALA A 172 -2.20 18.26 -20.43
N LEU A 173 -2.59 17.32 -19.56
CA LEU A 173 -1.73 16.78 -18.50
C LEU A 173 -0.70 15.79 -19.03
N SER A 174 -0.95 15.13 -20.15
CA SER A 174 -0.01 14.21 -20.78
C SER A 174 1.28 14.91 -21.24
N GLY A 175 1.17 16.18 -21.68
CA GLY A 175 2.32 17.02 -22.02
C GLY A 175 3.18 17.35 -20.81
N ILE A 176 2.55 17.68 -19.68
CA ILE A 176 3.23 17.95 -18.41
C ILE A 176 3.94 16.67 -17.89
N VAL A 177 3.27 15.52 -17.95
CA VAL A 177 3.88 14.25 -17.55
C VAL A 177 5.12 13.93 -18.39
N LYS A 178 5.08 14.15 -19.70
CA LYS A 178 6.25 13.96 -20.59
C LYS A 178 7.41 14.90 -20.26
N SER A 179 7.13 16.18 -20.00
CA SER A 179 8.18 17.13 -19.60
C SER A 179 8.79 16.81 -18.23
N LEU A 180 7.99 16.26 -17.32
CA LEU A 180 8.47 15.80 -16.01
C LEU A 180 9.33 14.54 -16.10
N GLN A 181 9.19 13.72 -17.13
CA GLN A 181 10.03 12.53 -17.33
C GLN A 181 11.52 12.86 -17.49
N SER A 182 11.88 14.09 -17.94
CA SER A 182 13.27 14.54 -17.97
C SER A 182 13.90 14.67 -16.58
N TYR A 183 13.10 14.79 -15.53
CA TYR A 183 13.53 14.94 -14.14
C TYR A 183 13.27 13.66 -13.31
N THR A 184 13.36 12.48 -13.91
CA THR A 184 13.00 11.19 -13.29
C THR A 184 13.63 11.00 -11.91
N ILE A 185 14.91 11.34 -11.73
CA ILE A 185 15.61 11.16 -10.44
C ILE A 185 15.01 12.05 -9.35
N VAL A 186 14.76 13.32 -9.67
CA VAL A 186 14.19 14.29 -8.72
C VAL A 186 12.77 13.87 -8.33
N LEU A 187 11.96 13.42 -9.29
CA LEU A 187 10.60 12.92 -9.05
C LEU A 187 10.60 11.65 -8.22
N THR A 188 11.57 10.75 -8.47
CA THR A 188 11.71 9.51 -7.71
C THR A 188 12.02 9.80 -6.25
N LEU A 189 13.01 10.62 -5.97
CA LEU A 189 13.38 11.02 -4.61
C LEU A 189 12.26 11.82 -3.94
N GLY A 190 11.65 12.77 -4.65
CA GLY A 190 10.53 13.56 -4.16
C GLY A 190 9.31 12.69 -3.79
N GLY A 191 8.96 11.72 -4.62
CA GLY A 191 7.85 10.81 -4.36
C GLY A 191 8.10 9.90 -3.15
N ILE A 192 9.32 9.38 -2.98
CA ILE A 192 9.69 8.59 -1.80
C ILE A 192 9.66 9.46 -0.53
N ALA A 193 10.18 10.67 -0.59
CA ALA A 193 10.17 11.60 0.54
C ALA A 193 8.73 11.98 0.92
N ALA A 194 7.89 12.36 -0.06
CA ALA A 194 6.48 12.70 0.17
C ALA A 194 5.69 11.51 0.74
N GLY A 195 5.85 10.32 0.18
CA GLY A 195 5.20 9.11 0.68
C GLY A 195 5.61 8.78 2.12
N SER A 196 6.90 8.94 2.44
CA SER A 196 7.42 8.72 3.81
C SER A 196 6.85 9.75 4.79
N MET A 197 6.75 11.01 4.39
CA MET A 197 6.12 12.08 5.21
C MET A 197 4.64 11.80 5.47
N ILE A 198 3.88 11.40 4.44
CA ILE A 198 2.47 11.03 4.58
C ILE A 198 2.32 9.90 5.60
N GLN A 199 3.14 8.86 5.50
CA GLN A 199 3.08 7.73 6.43
C GLN A 199 3.46 8.12 7.86
N PHE A 200 4.48 8.95 8.03
CA PHE A 200 4.87 9.44 9.36
C PHE A 200 3.76 10.26 10.02
N ILE A 201 3.16 11.20 9.28
CA ILE A 201 2.02 12.00 9.76
C ILE A 201 0.83 11.10 10.08
N SER A 202 0.52 10.16 9.19
CA SER A 202 -0.55 9.18 9.38
C SER A 202 -0.35 8.36 10.66
N TYR A 203 0.85 7.85 10.90
CA TYR A 203 1.19 7.12 12.12
C TYR A 203 0.94 7.96 13.38
N ARG A 204 1.40 9.21 13.39
CA ARG A 204 1.17 10.12 14.54
C ARG A 204 -0.32 10.35 14.79
N ILE A 205 -1.09 10.57 13.76
CA ILE A 205 -2.55 10.73 13.83
C ILE A 205 -3.22 9.44 14.33
N ALA A 206 -2.83 8.28 13.80
CA ALA A 206 -3.38 7.00 14.19
C ALA A 206 -3.17 6.69 15.68
N VAL A 207 -1.98 6.99 16.22
CA VAL A 207 -1.68 6.83 17.64
C VAL A 207 -2.60 7.70 18.50
N VAL A 208 -2.75 8.98 18.16
CA VAL A 208 -3.61 9.90 18.93
C VAL A 208 -5.08 9.48 18.86
N LEU A 209 -5.56 9.05 17.69
CA LEU A 209 -6.94 8.63 17.52
C LEU A 209 -7.25 7.30 18.22
N TYR A 210 -6.30 6.38 18.25
CA TYR A 210 -6.47 5.11 18.95
C TYR A 210 -6.49 5.30 20.48
N LEU A 211 -5.65 6.21 21.03
CA LEU A 211 -5.69 6.58 22.44
C LEU A 211 -7.03 7.20 22.86
N LYS A 212 -7.67 7.99 21.99
CA LYS A 212 -8.97 8.61 22.28
C LYS A 212 -10.16 7.64 22.18
N ARG A 213 -9.98 6.49 21.53
CA ARG A 213 -11.03 5.47 21.36
C ARG A 213 -11.13 4.55 22.57
N LYS A 214 -10.05 4.34 23.31
CA LYS A 214 -9.98 3.53 24.53
C LYS A 214 -10.14 4.37 25.78
#